data_6f7bf826d6e9e069f59e51519b028a35
#
_entry.id   6f7bf826d6e9e069f59e51519b028a35
#
_cell.length_a   1.000
_cell.length_b   1.000
_cell.length_c   1.000
_cell.angle_alpha   90.00
_cell.angle_beta   90.00
_cell.angle_gamma   90.00
#
_symmetry.space_group_name_H-M   'P 1'
#
loop_
_entity.id
_entity.type
_entity.pdbx_description
1 polymer ?
#
loop_
_entity_poly.entity_id
_entity_poly.type
_entity_poly.pdbx_seq_one_letter_code
_entity_poly.pdbx_strand_id
1 'polypeptide(L)'
;MTHLKLGTGVCAITMLLLGVACGDDEESRPPGTITQTGSGGTSTGGGTSTGTTPTGTAGGGVGGGASGGIAQNYPGDVGIENDPDVIFADDFESYGQASDLWDRWDNTFQQNQTRIARETENVYAGDQAVEFNLPAQNQELSNAVVKVLTVEQDSMYLRWYSKFDTLNDIVGSSHNGGGMSAHYDSGPGVPADGTNHFLVLFEHWRGEATMAAPGEMNVYVYHPEQRDVWGDHFFPSGKVLPNTSLPFDFGPDFQPGTDVIPELGRWYCYELMVRANTPQQRDGRITLWLDGSLLADFGNLRFRDVDTLKINQFELSFHAHNVPVETKKYYDAVVAAKSYIGPMVPP
;
A
#
# COMPACT_ATOMS: atom_id res chain seq x y z
N MET A 1 4.67 -58.17 -21.61
CA MET A 1 4.83 -57.47 -20.32
C MET A 1 4.74 -55.99 -20.59
N THR A 2 3.55 -55.44 -20.37
CA THR A 2 3.17 -54.06 -20.78
C THR A 2 3.18 -53.20 -19.54
N HIS A 3 4.09 -52.25 -19.44
CA HIS A 3 4.12 -51.27 -18.31
C HIS A 3 3.15 -50.14 -18.61
N LEU A 4 2.12 -50.07 -17.82
CA LEU A 4 1.16 -48.97 -17.76
C LEU A 4 1.80 -47.82 -16.97
N LYS A 5 2.06 -46.67 -17.59
CA LYS A 5 2.44 -45.43 -16.92
C LYS A 5 1.17 -44.69 -16.50
N LEU A 6 0.98 -44.54 -15.20
CA LEU A 6 -0.01 -43.61 -14.63
C LEU A 6 0.39 -42.18 -15.01
N GLY A 7 -0.52 -41.48 -15.67
CA GLY A 7 -0.41 -40.06 -15.92
C GLY A 7 -0.72 -39.27 -14.67
N THR A 8 0.17 -38.40 -14.25
CA THR A 8 -0.04 -37.36 -13.27
C THR A 8 -1.02 -36.32 -13.83
N GLY A 9 -2.17 -36.19 -13.16
CA GLY A 9 -3.16 -35.18 -13.49
C GLY A 9 -2.59 -33.78 -13.27
N VAL A 10 -2.52 -33.02 -14.34
CA VAL A 10 -2.29 -31.57 -14.31
C VAL A 10 -3.59 -30.95 -13.79
N CYS A 11 -3.53 -30.43 -12.58
CA CYS A 11 -4.57 -29.57 -12.04
C CYS A 11 -4.56 -28.29 -12.88
N ALA A 12 -5.56 -28.14 -13.75
CA ALA A 12 -5.77 -26.91 -14.50
C ALA A 12 -6.21 -25.83 -13.49
N ILE A 13 -5.28 -25.00 -13.08
CA ILE A 13 -5.58 -23.74 -12.40
C ILE A 13 -6.27 -22.87 -13.44
N THR A 14 -7.57 -22.72 -13.29
CA THR A 14 -8.37 -21.76 -14.04
C THR A 14 -7.82 -20.39 -13.75
N MET A 15 -7.11 -19.78 -14.71
CA MET A 15 -6.76 -18.37 -14.68
C MET A 15 -8.05 -17.57 -14.62
N LEU A 16 -8.41 -17.11 -13.45
CA LEU A 16 -9.35 -16.01 -13.30
C LEU A 16 -8.57 -14.76 -13.72
N LEU A 17 -8.81 -14.29 -14.94
CA LEU A 17 -8.46 -12.94 -15.38
C LEU A 17 -9.22 -11.98 -14.46
N LEU A 18 -8.58 -11.56 -13.38
CA LEU A 18 -9.04 -10.45 -12.56
C LEU A 18 -8.81 -9.17 -13.38
N GLY A 19 -9.73 -8.91 -14.30
CA GLY A 19 -9.94 -7.57 -14.83
C GLY A 19 -10.41 -6.70 -13.68
N VAL A 20 -9.52 -5.86 -13.15
CA VAL A 20 -9.87 -4.82 -12.19
C VAL A 20 -10.63 -3.75 -12.94
N ALA A 21 -11.94 -3.93 -13.14
CA ALA A 21 -12.81 -2.88 -13.63
C ALA A 21 -13.23 -2.01 -12.45
N CYS A 22 -12.47 -0.94 -12.16
CA CYS A 22 -13.00 0.16 -11.38
C CYS A 22 -13.96 0.95 -12.30
N GLY A 23 -15.23 1.05 -11.95
CA GLY A 23 -16.18 1.83 -12.73
C GLY A 23 -15.83 3.32 -12.70
N ASP A 24 -15.72 3.91 -13.88
CA ASP A 24 -15.72 5.35 -14.06
C ASP A 24 -17.14 5.87 -13.86
N ASP A 25 -17.44 6.42 -12.69
CA ASP A 25 -18.60 7.29 -12.48
C ASP A 25 -18.24 8.43 -11.52
N GLU A 26 -17.33 9.31 -11.92
CA GLU A 26 -17.31 10.69 -11.45
C GLU A 26 -17.70 11.64 -12.58
N GLU A 27 -19.00 11.75 -12.82
CA GLU A 27 -19.58 12.85 -13.56
C GLU A 27 -19.42 14.12 -12.72
N SER A 28 -18.65 15.08 -13.28
CA SER A 28 -18.39 16.39 -12.71
C SER A 28 -19.69 17.15 -12.40
N ARG A 29 -20.07 17.26 -11.13
CA ARG A 29 -21.09 18.19 -10.66
C ARG A 29 -20.46 19.55 -10.36
N PRO A 30 -21.04 20.65 -10.85
CA PRO A 30 -20.55 21.98 -10.52
C PRO A 30 -20.85 22.35 -9.07
N PRO A 31 -20.02 23.19 -8.41
CA PRO A 31 -20.17 23.54 -6.99
C PRO A 31 -21.43 24.39 -6.77
N GLY A 32 -22.35 23.87 -5.94
CA GLY A 32 -23.50 24.60 -5.44
C GLY A 32 -23.10 25.64 -4.40
N THR A 33 -23.46 26.88 -4.63
CA THR A 33 -23.31 28.02 -3.74
C THR A 33 -24.08 27.79 -2.44
N ILE A 34 -23.39 27.74 -1.31
CA ILE A 34 -24.03 27.68 0.02
C ILE A 34 -24.05 29.08 0.62
N THR A 35 -25.25 29.60 0.80
CA THR A 35 -25.50 30.83 1.52
C THR A 35 -25.48 30.55 3.04
N GLN A 36 -24.57 31.23 3.73
CA GLN A 36 -24.48 31.20 5.21
C GLN A 36 -25.62 32.02 5.85
N THR A 37 -26.39 31.41 6.73
CA THR A 37 -27.18 32.14 7.74
C THR A 37 -26.70 31.70 9.12
N GLY A 38 -26.11 32.64 9.83
CA GLY A 38 -25.64 32.44 11.20
C GLY A 38 -26.76 32.52 12.23
N SER A 39 -26.59 31.80 13.31
CA SER A 39 -27.25 32.07 14.58
C SER A 39 -26.35 31.63 15.72
N GLY A 40 -25.98 32.58 16.57
CA GLY A 40 -25.14 32.36 17.72
C GLY A 40 -25.94 31.83 18.94
N GLY A 41 -25.23 31.14 19.81
CA GLY A 41 -25.74 30.70 21.11
C GLY A 41 -24.59 30.38 22.05
N THR A 42 -24.29 31.30 22.93
CA THR A 42 -23.41 31.15 24.10
C THR A 42 -24.08 30.37 25.20
N SER A 43 -23.41 29.39 25.83
CA SER A 43 -23.69 29.02 27.21
C SER A 43 -22.43 28.55 27.92
N THR A 44 -22.12 29.28 28.99
CA THR A 44 -21.12 28.99 30.02
C THR A 44 -21.66 27.95 31.01
N GLY A 45 -20.82 27.01 31.44
CA GLY A 45 -21.11 26.11 32.54
C GLY A 45 -19.87 25.39 33.03
N GLY A 46 -19.25 25.88 34.09
CA GLY A 46 -18.12 25.24 34.77
C GLY A 46 -18.60 24.09 35.66
N GLY A 47 -17.77 23.06 35.75
CA GLY A 47 -17.93 21.94 36.66
C GLY A 47 -16.61 21.25 36.91
N THR A 48 -15.98 21.56 38.03
CA THR A 48 -14.82 20.85 38.58
C THR A 48 -15.25 19.49 39.15
N SER A 49 -14.63 18.39 38.72
CA SER A 49 -14.69 17.12 39.45
C SER A 49 -13.32 16.48 39.46
N THR A 50 -12.81 16.31 40.65
CA THR A 50 -11.63 15.53 41.02
C THR A 50 -11.97 14.06 40.95
N GLY A 51 -11.21 13.29 40.20
CA GLY A 51 -11.34 11.83 40.08
C GLY A 51 -10.01 11.14 39.86
N THR A 52 -9.66 10.29 40.76
CA THR A 52 -8.50 9.38 40.93
C THR A 52 -8.09 8.65 39.70
N THR A 53 -6.76 8.65 39.47
CA THR A 53 -6.03 7.89 38.44
C THR A 53 -6.02 6.39 38.74
N PRO A 54 -6.36 5.52 37.80
CA PRO A 54 -5.89 4.15 37.81
C PRO A 54 -4.64 4.03 36.95
N THR A 55 -3.56 3.57 37.54
CA THR A 55 -2.32 3.13 36.89
C THR A 55 -2.62 1.94 36.00
N GLY A 56 -2.81 2.17 34.71
CA GLY A 56 -2.87 1.15 33.66
C GLY A 56 -1.54 1.12 32.92
N THR A 57 -0.96 -0.05 32.85
CA THR A 57 0.31 -0.37 32.18
C THR A 57 0.26 0.07 30.73
N ALA A 58 1.14 0.98 30.35
CA ALA A 58 1.27 1.57 29.03
C ALA A 58 1.58 0.51 27.98
N GLY A 59 0.67 0.31 27.05
CA GLY A 59 0.99 -0.27 25.76
C GLY A 59 1.86 0.74 24.99
N GLY A 60 2.99 0.23 24.42
CA GLY A 60 4.03 1.04 23.81
C GLY A 60 3.49 1.98 22.74
N GLY A 61 3.57 3.28 23.00
CA GLY A 61 3.32 4.31 22.02
C GLY A 61 4.44 4.26 20.98
N VAL A 62 4.07 4.19 19.71
CA VAL A 62 4.99 4.39 18.59
C VAL A 62 5.28 5.90 18.53
N GLY A 63 6.22 6.35 19.35
CA GLY A 63 6.72 7.73 19.35
C GLY A 63 7.59 7.96 18.12
N GLY A 64 7.50 9.16 17.56
CA GLY A 64 8.22 9.60 16.39
C GLY A 64 9.73 9.40 16.45
N GLY A 65 10.34 9.14 15.27
CA GLY A 65 11.76 9.03 15.10
C GLY A 65 12.35 7.77 15.70
N ALA A 66 11.98 6.60 15.18
CA ALA A 66 12.59 5.33 15.60
C ALA A 66 14.07 5.34 15.21
N SER A 67 14.94 5.61 16.22
CA SER A 67 16.34 5.27 16.11
C SER A 67 16.44 3.75 16.05
N GLY A 68 16.74 3.19 14.85
CA GLY A 68 17.15 1.82 14.73
C GLY A 68 16.10 0.83 14.22
N GLY A 69 15.69 0.94 12.94
CA GLY A 69 15.04 -0.16 12.22
C GLY A 69 16.02 -1.33 11.96
N ILE A 70 15.50 -2.45 11.49
CA ILE A 70 16.28 -3.66 11.16
C ILE A 70 17.46 -3.31 10.26
N ALA A 71 17.26 -2.45 9.23
CA ALA A 71 18.27 -2.08 8.23
C ALA A 71 19.55 -1.50 8.85
N GLN A 72 19.50 -0.93 10.04
CA GLN A 72 20.69 -0.40 10.70
C GLN A 72 21.73 -1.47 11.04
N ASN A 73 21.30 -2.70 11.21
CA ASN A 73 22.18 -3.82 11.50
C ASN A 73 22.75 -4.48 10.24
N TYR A 74 22.28 -4.08 9.06
CA TYR A 74 22.57 -4.69 7.77
C TYR A 74 22.94 -3.62 6.73
N PRO A 75 24.16 -3.00 6.82
CA PRO A 75 24.58 -1.98 5.85
C PRO A 75 24.48 -2.49 4.41
N GLY A 76 23.85 -1.71 3.52
CA GLY A 76 23.53 -2.12 2.16
C GLY A 76 22.48 -3.23 2.08
N ASP A 77 21.73 -3.49 3.17
CA ASP A 77 20.83 -4.63 3.34
C ASP A 77 21.51 -6.02 3.21
N VAL A 78 22.81 -6.07 3.22
CA VAL A 78 23.56 -7.33 3.05
C VAL A 78 23.25 -8.30 4.21
N GLY A 79 22.61 -9.43 3.87
CA GLY A 79 22.25 -10.46 4.84
C GLY A 79 20.99 -10.15 5.67
N ILE A 80 20.21 -9.11 5.32
CA ILE A 80 19.00 -8.70 6.04
C ILE A 80 17.95 -9.82 6.07
N GLU A 81 17.94 -10.72 5.09
CA GLU A 81 17.09 -11.91 5.03
C GLU A 81 17.32 -12.90 6.18
N ASN A 82 18.43 -12.78 6.89
CA ASN A 82 18.76 -13.63 8.03
C ASN A 82 18.27 -13.06 9.37
N ASP A 83 17.73 -11.84 9.40
CA ASP A 83 17.13 -11.28 10.60
C ASP A 83 15.85 -12.09 10.99
N PRO A 84 15.66 -12.46 12.27
CA PRO A 84 14.53 -13.29 12.69
C PRO A 84 13.16 -12.64 12.51
N ASP A 85 13.12 -11.33 12.37
CA ASP A 85 11.88 -10.58 12.10
C ASP A 85 11.60 -10.42 10.61
N VAL A 86 12.58 -10.66 9.73
CA VAL A 86 12.38 -10.58 8.27
C VAL A 86 11.64 -11.82 7.78
N ILE A 87 10.58 -11.59 7.01
CA ILE A 87 9.72 -12.60 6.41
C ILE A 87 10.16 -12.88 4.97
N PHE A 88 10.56 -11.81 4.27
CA PHE A 88 10.98 -11.84 2.88
C PHE A 88 11.90 -10.64 2.59
N ALA A 89 12.91 -10.85 1.76
CA ALA A 89 13.74 -9.79 1.22
C ALA A 89 14.11 -10.11 -0.23
N ASP A 90 14.13 -9.12 -1.10
CA ASP A 90 14.52 -9.25 -2.51
C ASP A 90 15.19 -7.97 -3.00
N ASP A 91 16.43 -8.10 -3.44
CA ASP A 91 17.25 -7.04 -4.03
C ASP A 91 17.25 -7.07 -5.57
N PHE A 92 16.49 -7.98 -6.15
CA PHE A 92 16.39 -8.27 -7.60
C PHE A 92 17.70 -8.67 -8.29
N GLU A 93 18.81 -8.87 -7.58
CA GLU A 93 20.13 -9.18 -8.14
C GLU A 93 20.25 -10.59 -8.71
N SER A 94 19.36 -11.50 -8.34
CA SER A 94 19.41 -12.91 -8.75
C SER A 94 18.78 -13.20 -10.11
N TYR A 95 18.14 -12.23 -10.76
CA TYR A 95 17.33 -12.45 -11.95
C TYR A 95 18.07 -12.12 -13.25
N GLY A 96 18.06 -13.06 -14.19
CA GLY A 96 18.57 -12.84 -15.55
C GLY A 96 17.56 -12.09 -16.43
N GLN A 97 16.28 -12.34 -16.21
CA GLN A 97 15.14 -11.83 -17.00
C GLN A 97 13.86 -11.82 -16.15
N ALA A 98 12.80 -11.16 -16.64
CA ALA A 98 11.55 -11.03 -15.90
C ALA A 98 10.84 -12.37 -15.57
N SER A 99 11.03 -13.42 -16.37
CA SER A 99 10.46 -14.74 -16.07
C SER A 99 11.07 -15.38 -14.82
N ASP A 100 12.26 -14.97 -14.42
CA ASP A 100 12.95 -15.55 -13.27
C ASP A 100 12.36 -15.01 -11.94
N LEU A 101 11.51 -13.97 -11.99
CA LEU A 101 10.76 -13.48 -10.83
C LEU A 101 9.91 -14.58 -10.20
N TRP A 102 9.43 -15.56 -10.97
CA TRP A 102 8.68 -16.72 -10.46
C TRP A 102 9.49 -17.63 -9.52
N ASP A 103 10.80 -17.47 -9.46
CA ASP A 103 11.64 -18.26 -8.54
C ASP A 103 11.41 -17.84 -7.07
N ARG A 104 10.96 -16.60 -6.86
CA ARG A 104 10.76 -16.03 -5.50
C ARG A 104 9.38 -15.41 -5.28
N TRP A 105 8.72 -14.89 -6.31
CA TRP A 105 7.38 -14.31 -6.28
C TRP A 105 6.36 -15.34 -6.73
N ASP A 106 5.19 -15.35 -6.12
CA ASP A 106 4.17 -16.38 -6.35
C ASP A 106 3.24 -16.02 -7.50
N ASN A 107 3.21 -14.73 -7.92
CA ASN A 107 2.48 -14.28 -9.10
C ASN A 107 3.16 -13.07 -9.75
N THR A 108 3.04 -12.97 -11.09
CA THR A 108 3.47 -11.82 -11.89
C THR A 108 2.39 -11.51 -12.92
N PHE A 109 1.87 -10.27 -12.89
CA PHE A 109 0.88 -9.81 -13.85
C PHE A 109 1.56 -9.10 -15.01
N GLN A 110 1.10 -9.38 -16.25
CA GLN A 110 1.61 -8.78 -17.48
C GLN A 110 3.15 -8.80 -17.56
N GLN A 111 3.74 -9.95 -17.30
CA GLN A 111 5.18 -10.17 -17.30
C GLN A 111 5.89 -9.70 -18.58
N ASN A 112 5.18 -9.69 -19.72
CA ASN A 112 5.70 -9.18 -21.01
C ASN A 112 5.94 -7.66 -21.00
N GLN A 113 5.41 -6.94 -20.00
CA GLN A 113 5.63 -5.51 -19.74
C GLN A 113 6.58 -5.28 -18.55
N THR A 114 7.18 -6.36 -18.04
CA THR A 114 8.13 -6.33 -16.93
C THR A 114 9.53 -6.63 -17.43
N ARG A 115 10.52 -5.89 -16.95
CA ARG A 115 11.93 -6.08 -17.31
C ARG A 115 12.81 -6.00 -16.06
N ILE A 116 13.95 -6.67 -16.09
CA ILE A 116 15.04 -6.42 -15.15
C ILE A 116 15.88 -5.26 -15.71
N ALA A 117 15.79 -4.10 -15.08
CA ALA A 117 16.57 -2.92 -15.43
C ALA A 117 18.02 -3.05 -14.94
N ARG A 118 18.98 -2.57 -15.73
CA ARG A 118 20.42 -2.58 -15.42
C ARG A 118 21.09 -1.24 -15.71
N GLU A 119 20.33 -0.26 -16.18
CA GLU A 119 20.83 1.09 -16.36
C GLU A 119 21.04 1.73 -14.98
N THR A 120 22.22 2.27 -14.70
CA THR A 120 22.60 2.81 -13.38
C THR A 120 21.60 3.83 -12.84
N GLU A 121 21.00 4.65 -13.69
CA GLU A 121 19.97 5.60 -13.31
C GLU A 121 18.65 4.94 -12.87
N ASN A 122 18.43 3.67 -13.24
CA ASN A 122 17.23 2.90 -12.98
C ASN A 122 17.40 1.82 -11.90
N VAL A 123 18.54 1.81 -11.21
CA VAL A 123 18.86 0.92 -10.10
C VAL A 123 19.08 1.78 -8.86
N TYR A 124 18.53 1.38 -7.71
CA TYR A 124 18.75 2.06 -6.44
C TYR A 124 20.01 1.55 -5.76
N ALA A 125 20.15 0.25 -5.66
CA ALA A 125 21.31 -0.42 -5.04
C ALA A 125 21.71 -1.64 -5.87
N GLY A 126 23.01 -2.01 -5.86
CA GLY A 126 23.49 -3.13 -6.65
C GLY A 126 23.57 -2.82 -8.15
N ASP A 127 23.21 -3.81 -8.97
CA ASP A 127 23.33 -3.78 -10.44
C ASP A 127 21.97 -3.94 -11.16
N GLN A 128 20.88 -4.22 -10.42
CA GLN A 128 19.58 -4.57 -11.01
C GLN A 128 18.39 -4.03 -10.21
N ALA A 129 17.29 -3.76 -10.90
CA ALA A 129 15.98 -3.41 -10.34
C ALA A 129 14.89 -3.99 -11.22
N VAL A 130 13.65 -4.10 -10.74
CA VAL A 130 12.51 -4.45 -11.59
C VAL A 130 11.89 -3.18 -12.18
N GLU A 131 11.66 -3.19 -13.51
CA GLU A 131 10.94 -2.15 -14.24
C GLU A 131 9.55 -2.67 -14.63
N PHE A 132 8.54 -1.91 -14.28
CA PHE A 132 7.18 -2.05 -14.79
C PHE A 132 6.92 -1.00 -15.86
N ASN A 133 6.49 -1.42 -17.04
CA ASN A 133 6.20 -0.56 -18.18
C ASN A 133 4.70 -0.58 -18.49
N LEU A 134 4.09 0.59 -18.59
CA LEU A 134 2.75 0.77 -19.09
C LEU A 134 2.83 1.48 -20.45
N PRO A 135 2.66 0.78 -21.59
CA PRO A 135 2.59 1.39 -22.91
C PRO A 135 1.42 2.35 -23.03
N ALA A 136 1.57 3.40 -23.84
CA ALA A 136 0.49 4.34 -24.10
C ALA A 136 -0.73 3.64 -24.73
N GLN A 137 -1.84 3.64 -24.02
CA GLN A 137 -3.13 3.09 -24.49
C GLN A 137 -4.29 3.56 -23.60
N ASN A 138 -5.50 3.50 -24.14
CA ASN A 138 -6.74 3.82 -23.42
C ASN A 138 -7.50 2.54 -22.98
N GLN A 139 -6.76 1.57 -22.49
CA GLN A 139 -7.26 0.35 -21.88
C GLN A 139 -6.48 0.10 -20.61
N GLU A 140 -7.11 -0.61 -19.69
CA GLU A 140 -6.51 -0.99 -18.43
C GLU A 140 -5.24 -1.83 -18.61
N LEU A 141 -4.21 -1.47 -17.86
CA LEU A 141 -2.94 -2.20 -17.76
C LEU A 141 -2.55 -2.38 -16.31
N SER A 142 -2.02 -3.55 -15.99
CA SER A 142 -1.62 -3.88 -14.63
C SER A 142 -0.36 -4.71 -14.60
N ASN A 143 0.76 -4.11 -14.20
CA ASN A 143 1.95 -4.87 -13.80
C ASN A 143 1.93 -5.07 -12.30
N ALA A 144 2.26 -6.27 -11.84
CA ALA A 144 2.47 -6.52 -10.43
C ALA A 144 3.36 -7.75 -10.21
N VAL A 145 4.04 -7.78 -9.07
CA VAL A 145 4.59 -8.98 -8.45
C VAL A 145 3.92 -9.17 -7.10
N VAL A 146 3.50 -10.39 -6.80
CA VAL A 146 2.79 -10.73 -5.57
C VAL A 146 3.52 -11.85 -4.84
N LYS A 147 3.67 -11.67 -3.53
CA LYS A 147 4.20 -12.68 -2.62
C LYS A 147 3.12 -13.16 -1.66
N VAL A 148 2.83 -14.46 -1.68
CA VAL A 148 1.93 -15.12 -0.72
C VAL A 148 2.72 -15.56 0.50
N LEU A 149 2.21 -15.28 1.68
CA LEU A 149 2.86 -15.62 2.93
C LEU A 149 2.58 -17.08 3.34
N THR A 150 3.61 -17.81 3.71
CA THR A 150 3.45 -19.16 4.27
C THR A 150 2.74 -19.13 5.63
N VAL A 151 2.95 -18.07 6.40
CA VAL A 151 2.33 -17.82 7.70
C VAL A 151 1.71 -16.43 7.67
N GLU A 152 0.39 -16.39 7.78
CA GLU A 152 -0.37 -15.13 7.81
C GLU A 152 -0.02 -14.28 9.03
N GLN A 153 -0.08 -12.96 8.89
CA GLN A 153 0.35 -12.00 9.90
C GLN A 153 -0.82 -11.14 10.39
N ASP A 154 -0.86 -10.87 11.70
CA ASP A 154 -1.77 -9.84 12.27
C ASP A 154 -1.20 -8.43 12.10
N SER A 155 0.11 -8.30 11.95
CA SER A 155 0.82 -7.05 11.70
C SER A 155 2.05 -7.30 10.86
N MET A 156 2.31 -6.43 9.89
CA MET A 156 3.48 -6.54 9.03
C MET A 156 3.95 -5.16 8.57
N TYR A 157 5.26 -5.05 8.33
CA TYR A 157 5.93 -3.92 7.71
C TYR A 157 6.39 -4.35 6.31
N LEU A 158 6.24 -3.46 5.33
CA LEU A 158 6.73 -3.63 3.97
C LEU A 158 7.50 -2.38 3.58
N ARG A 159 8.79 -2.51 3.33
CA ARG A 159 9.64 -1.45 2.81
C ARG A 159 10.07 -1.78 1.39
N TRP A 160 10.08 -0.79 0.51
CA TRP A 160 10.63 -0.87 -0.84
C TRP A 160 11.19 0.47 -1.28
N TYR A 161 12.10 0.43 -2.23
CA TYR A 161 12.48 1.63 -2.96
C TYR A 161 11.72 1.69 -4.28
N SER A 162 11.26 2.87 -4.66
CA SER A 162 10.69 3.03 -6.00
C SER A 162 10.90 4.42 -6.57
N LYS A 163 10.90 4.46 -7.92
CA LYS A 163 11.08 5.66 -8.72
C LYS A 163 10.11 5.61 -9.90
N PHE A 164 9.32 6.67 -10.09
CA PHE A 164 8.66 6.91 -11.37
C PHE A 164 9.67 7.39 -12.40
N ASP A 165 9.49 7.03 -13.66
CA ASP A 165 10.20 7.68 -14.76
C ASP A 165 9.79 9.17 -14.84
N THR A 166 10.54 9.94 -15.62
CA THR A 166 10.30 11.38 -15.84
C THR A 166 9.04 11.66 -16.64
N LEU A 167 8.47 10.65 -17.32
CA LEU A 167 7.22 10.72 -18.04
C LEU A 167 6.11 9.98 -17.28
N ASN A 168 5.15 10.72 -16.77
CA ASN A 168 3.95 10.20 -16.17
C ASN A 168 2.82 11.22 -16.34
N ASP A 169 1.78 10.84 -17.08
CA ASP A 169 0.60 11.68 -17.28
C ASP A 169 -0.71 10.95 -16.97
N ILE A 170 -0.63 9.91 -16.14
CA ILE A 170 -1.79 9.16 -15.65
C ILE A 170 -2.60 10.08 -14.74
N VAL A 171 -3.92 10.10 -14.94
CA VAL A 171 -4.91 10.84 -14.16
C VAL A 171 -6.04 9.88 -13.81
N GLY A 172 -6.61 10.04 -12.62
CA GLY A 172 -7.71 9.21 -12.15
C GLY A 172 -7.26 7.90 -11.52
N SER A 173 -8.04 6.85 -11.70
CA SER A 173 -7.81 5.58 -11.04
C SER A 173 -6.51 4.91 -11.49
N SER A 174 -5.64 4.68 -10.51
CA SER A 174 -4.39 3.93 -10.70
C SER A 174 -3.93 3.36 -9.36
N HIS A 175 -3.36 2.15 -9.39
CA HIS A 175 -2.69 1.54 -8.24
C HIS A 175 -1.21 1.42 -8.57
N ASN A 176 -0.39 2.16 -7.87
CA ASN A 176 0.97 2.41 -8.33
C ASN A 176 1.98 2.44 -7.17
N GLY A 177 1.89 1.49 -6.28
CA GLY A 177 2.75 1.44 -5.10
C GLY A 177 3.07 0.05 -4.62
N GLY A 178 3.05 -0.13 -3.32
CA GLY A 178 3.17 -1.42 -2.66
C GLY A 178 2.08 -1.56 -1.60
N GLY A 179 1.69 -2.78 -1.32
CA GLY A 179 0.61 -3.01 -0.37
C GLY A 179 0.52 -4.41 0.18
N MET A 180 -0.43 -4.57 1.07
CA MET A 180 -0.73 -5.81 1.78
C MET A 180 -2.21 -6.09 1.73
N SER A 181 -2.59 -7.35 1.65
CA SER A 181 -4.00 -7.75 1.71
C SER A 181 -4.21 -9.00 2.54
N ALA A 182 -5.44 -9.17 2.97
CA ALA A 182 -5.95 -10.34 3.62
C ALA A 182 -7.06 -10.94 2.75
N HIS A 183 -6.80 -12.12 2.18
CA HIS A 183 -7.78 -12.90 1.41
C HIS A 183 -8.54 -12.10 0.33
N TYR A 184 -7.83 -11.21 -0.37
CA TYR A 184 -8.41 -10.36 -1.44
C TYR A 184 -8.62 -11.17 -2.73
N ASP A 185 -9.39 -12.27 -2.63
CA ASP A 185 -9.67 -13.19 -3.73
C ASP A 185 -10.96 -12.85 -4.49
N SER A 186 -11.84 -12.04 -3.88
CA SER A 186 -13.12 -11.66 -4.46
C SER A 186 -13.02 -10.61 -5.56
N GLY A 187 -11.84 -9.98 -5.67
CA GLY A 187 -11.57 -8.97 -6.69
C GLY A 187 -12.20 -7.61 -6.42
N PRO A 188 -12.02 -6.68 -7.35
CA PRO A 188 -12.46 -5.30 -7.24
C PRO A 188 -13.99 -5.17 -7.23
N GLY A 189 -14.48 -4.11 -6.59
CA GLY A 189 -15.91 -3.82 -6.54
C GLY A 189 -16.72 -4.70 -5.57
N VAL A 190 -16.05 -5.54 -4.77
CA VAL A 190 -16.66 -6.27 -3.66
C VAL A 190 -16.26 -5.56 -2.37
N PRO A 191 -17.21 -4.94 -1.64
CA PRO A 191 -16.90 -4.26 -0.38
C PRO A 191 -16.34 -5.22 0.67
N ALA A 192 -15.42 -4.74 1.48
CA ALA A 192 -15.00 -5.45 2.67
C ALA A 192 -16.14 -5.45 3.70
N ASP A 193 -16.40 -6.59 4.34
CA ASP A 193 -17.46 -6.75 5.34
C ASP A 193 -16.93 -7.12 6.74
N GLY A 194 -15.61 -7.19 6.89
CA GLY A 194 -14.92 -7.61 8.09
C GLY A 194 -14.73 -9.12 8.24
N THR A 195 -15.28 -9.91 7.31
CA THR A 195 -15.14 -11.37 7.32
C THR A 195 -14.55 -11.93 6.03
N ASN A 196 -14.65 -11.18 4.94
CA ASN A 196 -14.24 -11.62 3.60
C ASN A 196 -12.79 -11.24 3.27
N HIS A 197 -12.43 -9.96 3.30
CA HIS A 197 -11.09 -9.47 2.98
C HIS A 197 -10.84 -8.06 3.53
N PHE A 198 -9.58 -7.62 3.45
CA PHE A 198 -9.18 -6.22 3.44
C PHE A 198 -7.96 -6.02 2.52
N LEU A 199 -7.74 -4.78 2.09
CA LEU A 199 -6.63 -4.37 1.24
C LEU A 199 -6.10 -3.03 1.73
N VAL A 200 -4.77 -2.85 1.71
CA VAL A 200 -4.09 -1.60 2.04
C VAL A 200 -2.97 -1.38 1.05
N LEU A 201 -3.08 -0.37 0.18
CA LEU A 201 -2.06 -0.01 -0.82
C LEU A 201 -1.52 1.39 -0.52
N PHE A 202 -0.22 1.53 -0.32
CA PHE A 202 0.45 2.84 -0.25
C PHE A 202 0.84 3.28 -1.66
N GLU A 203 0.18 4.31 -2.17
CA GLU A 203 0.18 4.70 -3.57
C GLU A 203 0.07 6.21 -3.78
N HIS A 204 -0.18 6.64 -5.03
CA HIS A 204 -0.31 8.04 -5.41
C HIS A 204 -1.63 8.25 -6.18
N TRP A 205 -2.30 9.36 -5.86
CA TRP A 205 -3.55 9.76 -6.50
C TRP A 205 -3.40 11.11 -7.19
N ARG A 206 -3.62 11.14 -8.50
CA ARG A 206 -3.67 12.36 -9.30
C ARG A 206 -5.10 12.57 -9.80
N GLY A 207 -5.90 13.30 -9.05
CA GLY A 207 -7.33 13.48 -9.33
C GLY A 207 -7.63 14.30 -10.59
N GLU A 208 -6.70 15.15 -11.03
CA GLU A 208 -6.88 16.01 -12.21
C GLU A 208 -5.55 16.31 -12.91
N ALA A 209 -5.61 16.62 -14.20
CA ALA A 209 -4.42 16.87 -15.03
C ALA A 209 -3.61 18.13 -14.62
N THR A 210 -4.23 19.06 -13.89
CA THR A 210 -3.58 20.26 -13.36
C THR A 210 -2.72 19.99 -12.13
N MET A 211 -2.96 18.88 -11.44
CA MET A 211 -2.12 18.41 -10.34
C MET A 211 -0.79 17.88 -10.90
N ALA A 212 0.30 18.10 -10.19
CA ALA A 212 1.60 17.54 -10.56
C ALA A 212 1.57 16.00 -10.52
N ALA A 213 2.22 15.37 -11.51
CA ALA A 213 2.41 13.93 -11.50
C ALA A 213 3.49 13.55 -10.46
N PRO A 214 3.41 12.36 -9.85
CA PRO A 214 2.43 11.29 -10.08
C PRO A 214 1.14 11.47 -9.28
N GLY A 215 0.95 12.57 -8.56
CA GLY A 215 -0.16 12.84 -7.65
C GLY A 215 0.21 12.72 -6.18
N GLU A 216 -0.74 13.01 -5.30
CA GLU A 216 -0.56 13.00 -3.85
C GLU A 216 -0.43 11.58 -3.30
N MET A 217 0.52 11.38 -2.40
CA MET A 217 0.66 10.13 -1.64
C MET A 217 -0.57 9.89 -0.77
N ASN A 218 -1.07 8.67 -0.81
CA ASN A 218 -2.20 8.24 -0.01
C ASN A 218 -2.11 6.74 0.28
N VAL A 219 -2.99 6.25 1.12
CA VAL A 219 -3.23 4.82 1.26
C VAL A 219 -4.65 4.50 0.82
N TYR A 220 -4.79 3.55 -0.11
CA TYR A 220 -6.06 3.04 -0.58
C TYR A 220 -6.46 1.82 0.25
N VAL A 221 -7.66 1.83 0.82
CA VAL A 221 -8.05 0.88 1.86
C VAL A 221 -9.43 0.30 1.62
N TYR A 222 -9.51 -1.03 1.49
CA TYR A 222 -10.77 -1.77 1.66
C TYR A 222 -10.95 -2.13 3.13
N HIS A 223 -12.06 -1.70 3.71
CA HIS A 223 -12.40 -1.92 5.10
C HIS A 223 -13.93 -1.93 5.32
N PRO A 224 -14.46 -2.54 6.41
CA PRO A 224 -15.92 -2.69 6.59
C PRO A 224 -16.70 -1.38 6.73
N GLU A 225 -16.01 -0.26 6.86
CA GLU A 225 -16.61 1.08 6.99
C GLU A 225 -16.37 1.93 5.75
N GLN A 226 -15.90 1.32 4.65
CA GLN A 226 -15.77 2.02 3.37
C GLN A 226 -17.13 2.51 2.88
N ARG A 227 -17.13 3.62 2.17
CA ARG A 227 -18.33 4.39 1.87
C ARG A 227 -18.95 4.07 0.52
N ASP A 228 -18.26 3.24 -0.26
CA ASP A 228 -18.69 2.79 -1.57
C ASP A 228 -18.34 1.30 -1.76
N VAL A 229 -18.63 0.76 -2.94
CA VAL A 229 -18.17 -0.57 -3.37
C VAL A 229 -16.64 -0.62 -3.55
N TRP A 230 -16.02 0.55 -3.74
CA TRP A 230 -14.58 0.75 -3.82
C TRP A 230 -14.02 1.19 -2.48
N GLY A 231 -12.70 1.01 -2.29
CA GLY A 231 -12.01 1.44 -1.07
C GLY A 231 -11.94 2.96 -0.91
N ASP A 232 -11.59 3.39 0.28
CA ASP A 232 -11.32 4.79 0.59
C ASP A 232 -9.83 5.12 0.43
N HIS A 233 -9.51 6.33 -0.06
CA HIS A 233 -8.15 6.87 -0.06
C HIS A 233 -7.95 7.75 1.18
N PHE A 234 -7.00 7.40 2.04
CA PHE A 234 -6.63 8.20 3.21
C PHE A 234 -5.35 8.99 2.91
N PHE A 235 -5.41 10.31 3.02
CA PHE A 235 -4.28 11.22 2.78
C PHE A 235 -3.66 11.70 4.10
N PRO A 236 -2.36 12.03 4.12
CA PRO A 236 -1.69 12.51 5.33
C PRO A 236 -2.38 13.69 6.01
N SER A 237 -3.04 14.56 5.27
CA SER A 237 -3.84 15.67 5.79
C SER A 237 -5.11 15.25 6.55
N GLY A 238 -5.50 13.98 6.50
CA GLY A 238 -6.78 13.48 6.99
C GLY A 238 -7.92 13.59 5.98
N LYS A 239 -7.64 14.10 4.78
CA LYS A 239 -8.59 14.04 3.66
C LYS A 239 -8.89 12.59 3.32
N VAL A 240 -10.14 12.28 2.98
CA VAL A 240 -10.61 10.95 2.56
C VAL A 240 -11.41 11.07 1.27
N LEU A 241 -11.08 10.24 0.28
CA LEU A 241 -11.82 10.11 -0.98
C LEU A 241 -12.38 8.66 -1.11
N PRO A 242 -13.49 8.41 -1.82
CA PRO A 242 -14.36 9.42 -2.40
C PRO A 242 -14.95 10.33 -1.33
N ASN A 243 -15.15 11.60 -1.69
CA ASN A 243 -15.52 12.62 -0.72
C ASN A 243 -16.85 12.30 -0.04
N THR A 244 -16.86 12.36 1.28
CA THR A 244 -18.07 12.30 2.06
C THR A 244 -18.18 13.56 2.91
N SER A 245 -19.41 13.97 3.21
CA SER A 245 -19.70 15.13 4.05
C SER A 245 -19.24 15.00 5.50
N LEU A 246 -18.80 13.81 5.92
CA LEU A 246 -18.36 13.53 7.27
C LEU A 246 -16.88 13.16 7.27
N PRO A 247 -16.06 13.75 8.15
CA PRO A 247 -14.68 13.34 8.33
C PRO A 247 -14.60 11.88 8.80
N PHE A 248 -13.53 11.20 8.44
CA PHE A 248 -13.21 9.88 8.98
C PHE A 248 -12.51 10.05 10.33
N ASP A 249 -12.84 9.20 11.31
CA ASP A 249 -12.28 9.27 12.66
C ASP A 249 -11.05 8.36 12.77
N PHE A 250 -9.86 8.93 12.63
CA PHE A 250 -8.57 8.24 12.82
C PHE A 250 -8.11 8.18 14.29
N GLY A 251 -8.97 8.55 15.23
CA GLY A 251 -8.67 8.52 16.65
C GLY A 251 -7.99 9.78 17.18
N PRO A 252 -7.90 9.91 18.52
CA PRO A 252 -7.41 11.13 19.17
C PRO A 252 -5.91 11.39 18.97
N ASP A 253 -5.15 10.36 18.60
CA ASP A 253 -3.70 10.46 18.40
C ASP A 253 -3.32 10.85 16.96
N PHE A 254 -4.28 10.88 16.04
CA PHE A 254 -4.03 11.28 14.66
C PHE A 254 -3.60 12.74 14.57
N GLN A 255 -2.45 12.96 13.94
CA GLN A 255 -1.91 14.28 13.67
C GLN A 255 -1.94 14.53 12.16
N PRO A 256 -2.80 15.41 11.63
CA PRO A 256 -2.80 15.74 10.22
C PRO A 256 -1.45 16.27 9.76
N GLY A 257 -0.91 15.64 8.71
CA GLY A 257 0.32 16.07 8.04
C GLY A 257 0.04 16.93 6.81
N THR A 258 1.06 17.09 5.98
CA THR A 258 0.96 17.73 4.67
C THR A 258 0.89 16.66 3.60
N ASP A 259 -0.04 16.80 2.65
CA ASP A 259 -0.09 15.94 1.48
C ASP A 259 1.17 16.17 0.63
N VAL A 260 1.80 15.09 0.18
CA VAL A 260 3.09 15.10 -0.50
C VAL A 260 2.94 14.55 -1.90
N ILE A 261 3.49 15.25 -2.89
CA ILE A 261 3.66 14.77 -4.26
C ILE A 261 5.15 14.50 -4.47
N PRO A 262 5.58 13.25 -4.71
CA PRO A 262 6.99 12.96 -4.95
C PRO A 262 7.43 13.45 -6.32
N GLU A 263 8.73 13.73 -6.45
CA GLU A 263 9.34 14.14 -7.71
C GLU A 263 9.48 12.93 -8.66
N LEU A 264 9.16 13.12 -9.93
CA LEU A 264 9.47 12.15 -10.97
C LEU A 264 10.98 12.02 -11.15
N GLY A 265 11.46 10.83 -11.49
CA GLY A 265 12.89 10.56 -11.71
C GLY A 265 13.72 10.43 -10.43
N ARG A 266 13.13 10.56 -9.24
CA ARG A 266 13.81 10.41 -7.96
C ARG A 266 13.44 9.10 -7.28
N TRP A 267 14.43 8.41 -6.69
CA TRP A 267 14.23 7.28 -5.81
C TRP A 267 13.77 7.72 -4.42
N TYR A 268 12.80 7.01 -3.88
CA TYR A 268 12.29 7.18 -2.52
C TYR A 268 12.22 5.84 -1.81
N CYS A 269 12.47 5.85 -0.51
CA CYS A 269 12.20 4.74 0.38
C CYS A 269 10.77 4.86 0.91
N TYR A 270 9.92 3.94 0.55
CA TYR A 270 8.57 3.80 1.09
C TYR A 270 8.56 2.71 2.14
N GLU A 271 7.88 2.95 3.25
CA GLU A 271 7.58 1.88 4.20
C GLU A 271 6.14 2.00 4.67
N LEU A 272 5.44 0.88 4.67
CA LEU A 272 4.04 0.71 5.09
C LEU A 272 3.99 -0.27 6.25
N MET A 273 3.34 0.10 7.34
CA MET A 273 2.93 -0.83 8.38
C MET A 273 1.42 -0.97 8.37
N VAL A 274 0.94 -2.20 8.42
CA VAL A 274 -0.47 -2.54 8.65
C VAL A 274 -0.56 -3.42 9.86
N ARG A 275 -1.42 -3.03 10.82
CA ARG A 275 -1.83 -3.86 11.96
C ARG A 275 -3.33 -4.05 11.91
N ALA A 276 -3.76 -5.29 11.67
CA ALA A 276 -5.16 -5.65 11.76
C ALA A 276 -5.68 -5.42 13.20
N ASN A 277 -6.94 -5.03 13.30
CA ASN A 277 -7.56 -4.80 14.59
C ASN A 277 -7.88 -6.12 15.33
N THR A 278 -8.01 -6.05 16.65
CA THR A 278 -8.71 -7.09 17.41
C THR A 278 -10.14 -7.20 16.86
N PRO A 279 -10.64 -8.40 16.55
CA PRO A 279 -11.95 -8.56 15.93
C PRO A 279 -13.02 -7.69 16.58
N GLN A 280 -13.78 -6.98 15.75
CA GLN A 280 -14.85 -6.05 16.13
C GLN A 280 -14.39 -4.80 16.94
N GLN A 281 -13.09 -4.62 17.20
CA GLN A 281 -12.56 -3.41 17.83
C GLN A 281 -12.11 -2.41 16.76
N ARG A 282 -11.81 -1.19 17.19
CA ARG A 282 -11.22 -0.13 16.35
C ARG A 282 -9.80 0.20 16.83
N ASP A 283 -8.96 -0.81 16.91
CA ASP A 283 -7.56 -0.69 17.33
C ASP A 283 -6.55 -1.04 16.22
N GLY A 284 -7.08 -1.19 14.99
CA GLY A 284 -6.26 -1.34 13.78
C GLY A 284 -5.51 -0.05 13.45
N ARG A 285 -4.41 -0.18 12.68
CA ARG A 285 -3.52 0.93 12.40
C ARG A 285 -2.84 0.78 11.04
N ILE A 286 -2.67 1.89 10.34
CA ILE A 286 -1.81 2.03 9.17
C ILE A 286 -0.80 3.13 9.47
N THR A 287 0.49 2.86 9.27
CA THR A 287 1.53 3.87 9.40
C THR A 287 2.38 3.92 8.15
N LEU A 288 2.68 5.11 7.67
CA LEU A 288 3.41 5.38 6.44
C LEU A 288 4.70 6.15 6.76
N TRP A 289 5.79 5.75 6.15
CA TRP A 289 7.05 6.50 6.16
C TRP A 289 7.54 6.76 4.74
N LEU A 290 8.17 7.90 4.56
CA LEU A 290 8.87 8.29 3.34
C LEU A 290 10.29 8.69 3.70
N ASP A 291 11.29 8.06 3.08
CA ASP A 291 12.71 8.28 3.37
C ASP A 291 13.03 8.22 4.89
N GLY A 292 12.35 7.30 5.59
CA GLY A 292 12.47 7.08 7.04
C GLY A 292 11.75 8.11 7.92
N SER A 293 11.15 9.13 7.34
CA SER A 293 10.35 10.13 8.07
C SER A 293 8.88 9.70 8.13
N LEU A 294 8.26 9.81 9.31
CA LEU A 294 6.83 9.53 9.46
C LEU A 294 6.02 10.46 8.56
N LEU A 295 5.24 9.89 7.65
CA LEU A 295 4.37 10.62 6.72
C LEU A 295 2.94 10.72 7.26
N ALA A 296 2.39 9.60 7.75
CA ALA A 296 1.05 9.54 8.34
C ALA A 296 0.93 8.34 9.27
N ASP A 297 -0.01 8.45 10.22
CA ASP A 297 -0.28 7.42 11.21
C ASP A 297 -1.78 7.37 11.53
N PHE A 298 -2.49 6.50 10.81
CA PHE A 298 -3.93 6.35 10.90
C PHE A 298 -4.28 5.28 11.93
N GLY A 299 -4.83 5.69 13.06
CA GLY A 299 -5.34 4.80 14.11
C GLY A 299 -6.85 4.59 14.02
N ASN A 300 -7.42 3.94 15.04
CA ASN A 300 -8.86 3.77 15.19
C ASN A 300 -9.53 3.07 14.00
N LEU A 301 -8.79 2.16 13.31
CA LEU A 301 -9.27 1.47 12.11
C LEU A 301 -9.89 0.11 12.48
N ARG A 302 -10.86 -0.31 11.67
CA ARG A 302 -11.46 -1.64 11.72
C ARG A 302 -11.32 -2.29 10.35
N PHE A 303 -10.60 -3.40 10.27
CA PHE A 303 -10.38 -4.19 9.06
C PHE A 303 -11.17 -5.49 9.11
N ARG A 304 -11.31 -6.09 10.32
CA ARG A 304 -11.86 -7.42 10.50
C ARG A 304 -12.75 -7.58 11.73
N ASP A 305 -13.65 -8.56 11.64
CA ASP A 305 -14.53 -9.00 12.72
C ASP A 305 -14.25 -10.44 13.15
N VAL A 306 -13.33 -11.13 12.46
CA VAL A 306 -12.93 -12.51 12.71
C VAL A 306 -11.41 -12.65 12.81
N ASP A 307 -10.93 -13.54 13.66
CA ASP A 307 -9.49 -13.79 13.87
C ASP A 307 -8.81 -14.46 12.68
N THR A 308 -9.59 -15.12 11.82
CA THR A 308 -9.07 -15.83 10.64
C THR A 308 -8.70 -14.90 9.50
N LEU A 309 -9.13 -13.64 9.53
CA LEU A 309 -8.80 -12.67 8.50
C LEU A 309 -7.48 -11.96 8.86
N LYS A 310 -6.38 -12.43 8.26
CA LYS A 310 -5.02 -11.95 8.49
C LYS A 310 -4.34 -11.61 7.18
N ILE A 311 -3.30 -10.79 7.22
CA ILE A 311 -2.47 -10.47 6.05
C ILE A 311 -1.86 -11.77 5.53
N ASN A 312 -2.22 -12.16 4.33
CA ASN A 312 -1.76 -13.38 3.67
C ASN A 312 -0.87 -13.14 2.45
N GLN A 313 -0.79 -11.89 1.97
CA GLN A 313 0.06 -11.53 0.83
C GLN A 313 0.44 -10.05 0.83
N PHE A 314 1.49 -9.74 0.07
CA PHE A 314 1.85 -8.37 -0.28
C PHE A 314 2.23 -8.28 -1.76
N GLU A 315 2.23 -7.07 -2.29
CA GLU A 315 2.49 -6.80 -3.70
C GLU A 315 3.27 -5.51 -3.92
N LEU A 316 3.91 -5.44 -5.08
CA LEU A 316 4.32 -4.20 -5.73
C LEU A 316 3.55 -4.11 -7.04
N SER A 317 2.92 -2.97 -7.32
CA SER A 317 2.06 -2.83 -8.48
C SER A 317 2.24 -1.51 -9.22
N PHE A 318 1.95 -1.55 -10.53
CA PHE A 318 1.80 -0.38 -11.38
C PHE A 318 0.64 -0.63 -12.34
N HIS A 319 -0.52 -0.13 -11.96
CA HIS A 319 -1.79 -0.30 -12.64
C HIS A 319 -2.37 1.06 -13.02
N ALA A 320 -3.00 1.17 -14.17
CA ALA A 320 -3.75 2.34 -14.59
C ALA A 320 -4.86 1.97 -15.59
N HIS A 321 -6.00 2.67 -15.52
CA HIS A 321 -7.12 2.49 -16.44
C HIS A 321 -6.86 3.12 -17.80
N ASN A 322 -6.10 4.21 -17.84
CA ASN A 322 -5.75 4.93 -19.06
C ASN A 322 -4.30 5.40 -18.95
N VAL A 323 -3.52 5.15 -19.97
CA VAL A 323 -2.10 5.51 -20.06
C VAL A 323 -1.90 6.42 -21.26
N PRO A 324 -2.01 7.76 -21.08
CA PRO A 324 -1.93 8.70 -22.20
C PRO A 324 -0.53 8.80 -22.82
N VAL A 325 0.50 8.48 -22.06
CA VAL A 325 1.90 8.41 -22.51
C VAL A 325 2.57 7.19 -21.91
N GLU A 326 3.41 6.50 -22.66
CA GLU A 326 4.20 5.40 -22.11
C GLU A 326 4.92 5.85 -20.84
N THR A 327 4.70 5.10 -19.76
CA THR A 327 5.27 5.44 -18.46
C THR A 327 5.82 4.21 -17.77
N LYS A 328 6.84 4.42 -16.92
CA LYS A 328 7.54 3.36 -16.24
C LYS A 328 7.64 3.65 -14.75
N LYS A 329 7.73 2.58 -13.99
CA LYS A 329 8.07 2.63 -12.59
C LYS A 329 9.09 1.56 -12.25
N TYR A 330 10.04 1.91 -11.40
CA TYR A 330 11.12 1.03 -10.96
C TYR A 330 10.95 0.70 -9.49
N TYR A 331 11.24 -0.55 -9.14
CA TYR A 331 11.21 -1.04 -7.76
C TYR A 331 12.50 -1.77 -7.44
N ASP A 332 12.97 -1.60 -6.19
CA ASP A 332 14.23 -2.19 -5.73
C ASP A 332 14.21 -2.44 -4.22
N ALA A 333 15.09 -3.28 -3.73
CA ALA A 333 15.41 -3.52 -2.33
C ALA A 333 14.16 -3.67 -1.43
N VAL A 334 13.34 -4.68 -1.71
CA VAL A 334 12.10 -4.97 -1.00
C VAL A 334 12.36 -5.79 0.26
N VAL A 335 11.78 -5.39 1.38
CA VAL A 335 11.82 -6.16 2.64
C VAL A 335 10.44 -6.17 3.27
N ALA A 336 9.96 -7.36 3.64
CA ALA A 336 8.77 -7.55 4.47
C ALA A 336 9.19 -8.13 5.83
N ALA A 337 8.72 -7.54 6.94
CA ALA A 337 9.15 -7.91 8.27
C ALA A 337 8.04 -7.76 9.33
N LYS A 338 8.28 -8.29 10.53
CA LYS A 338 7.39 -8.17 11.70
C LYS A 338 7.61 -6.89 12.50
N SER A 339 8.72 -6.21 12.27
CA SER A 339 9.10 -4.96 12.94
C SER A 339 9.58 -3.90 11.94
N TYR A 340 9.68 -2.64 12.39
CA TYR A 340 10.11 -1.51 11.58
C TYR A 340 11.47 -1.78 10.92
N ILE A 341 11.53 -1.59 9.61
CA ILE A 341 12.71 -1.92 8.79
C ILE A 341 13.65 -0.72 8.70
N GLY A 342 13.11 0.43 8.37
CA GLY A 342 13.87 1.66 8.14
C GLY A 342 14.57 1.71 6.79
N PRO A 343 15.06 2.89 6.39
CA PRO A 343 15.85 3.04 5.18
C PRO A 343 17.14 2.24 5.23
N MET A 344 17.56 1.72 4.07
CA MET A 344 18.87 1.09 3.90
C MET A 344 19.97 2.07 4.33
N VAL A 345 20.89 1.63 5.18
CA VAL A 345 22.09 2.40 5.51
C VAL A 345 23.19 2.10 4.49
N PRO A 346 24.04 3.07 4.13
CA PRO A 346 25.15 2.83 3.22
C PRO A 346 26.04 1.67 3.70
N PRO A 347 26.60 0.87 2.77
CA PRO A 347 27.54 -0.20 3.08
C PRO A 347 28.88 0.29 3.65
#